data_66aba21f0edda8c981e66f1b1261abb9
#
_entry.id   66aba21f0edda8c981e66f1b1261abb9
#
_cell.length_a   1.000
_cell.length_b   1.000
_cell.length_c   1.000
_cell.angle_alpha   90.00
_cell.angle_beta   90.00
_cell.angle_gamma   90.00
#
_symmetry.space_group_name_H-M   'P 1'
#
loop_
_entity.id
_entity.type
_entity.pdbx_description
1 polymer ?
#
loop_
_entity_poly.entity_id
_entity_poly.type
_entity_poly.pdbx_seq_one_letter_code
_entity_poly.pdbx_strand_id
1 'polypeptide(L)'
;MPEESEMHTNPCPIPSGALLIIGGAEDREESLKEDDDGKKEKHLEVLEQFLKLTTASEPLIEIVTTASSEDPGETYLKYKKSFESICNCIVSHIHHDCREQVSLEHIRQRLKEAHGVFFSGGDQLKITSVYGGTEFLSIIKQRYIYEQLLIAGTSAGAMAMSTPMIYAGVGRDEMIAGNVKVTMGLEFLKDVCVDTHFVDRGRFVRMAQVIATNPSSIGVGIEENTAVIVRNGVEAEVIGNGVAIIIDARNSHGSNVVNFNDENLLSIRGLQVHILSRGEKYTIPQTNEPHK
;
A
#
# COMPACT_ATOMS: atom_id res chain seq x y z
N MET A 1 -25.14 -15.56 -42.46
CA MET A 1 -24.06 -14.80 -41.84
C MET A 1 -24.45 -14.60 -40.38
N PRO A 2 -23.79 -15.18 -39.39
CA PRO A 2 -24.08 -14.87 -37.99
C PRO A 2 -23.54 -13.48 -37.69
N GLU A 3 -24.40 -12.65 -37.07
CA GLU A 3 -24.03 -11.35 -36.53
C GLU A 3 -22.92 -11.53 -35.48
N GLU A 4 -21.78 -10.84 -35.67
CA GLU A 4 -20.76 -10.71 -34.66
C GLU A 4 -21.39 -9.97 -33.48
N SER A 5 -21.64 -10.68 -32.39
CA SER A 5 -22.01 -10.07 -31.13
C SER A 5 -20.81 -9.23 -30.67
N GLU A 6 -20.91 -7.90 -30.74
CA GLU A 6 -19.99 -6.97 -30.10
C GLU A 6 -19.92 -7.33 -28.62
N MET A 7 -18.82 -7.92 -28.20
CA MET A 7 -18.49 -8.06 -26.79
C MET A 7 -18.31 -6.65 -26.24
N HIS A 8 -19.35 -6.12 -25.60
CA HIS A 8 -19.24 -4.92 -24.78
C HIS A 8 -18.31 -5.22 -23.62
N THR A 9 -17.01 -4.98 -23.79
CA THR A 9 -16.07 -4.91 -22.70
C THR A 9 -16.40 -3.65 -21.89
N ASN A 10 -17.13 -3.81 -20.79
CA ASN A 10 -17.22 -2.73 -19.81
C ASN A 10 -15.80 -2.45 -19.30
N PRO A 11 -15.21 -1.31 -19.60
CA PRO A 11 -13.90 -0.98 -19.08
C PRO A 11 -13.95 -0.95 -17.55
N CYS A 12 -12.89 -1.43 -16.89
CA CYS A 12 -12.77 -1.28 -15.45
C CYS A 12 -12.92 0.21 -15.08
N PRO A 13 -13.75 0.52 -14.07
CA PRO A 13 -13.93 1.91 -13.67
C PRO A 13 -12.61 2.51 -13.16
N ILE A 14 -12.31 3.73 -13.59
CA ILE A 14 -11.18 4.50 -13.07
C ILE A 14 -11.57 4.99 -11.67
N PRO A 15 -10.77 4.71 -10.62
CA PRO A 15 -11.09 5.15 -9.28
C PRO A 15 -11.11 6.67 -9.15
N SER A 16 -12.16 7.20 -8.52
CA SER A 16 -12.29 8.63 -8.18
C SER A 16 -11.53 9.01 -6.89
N GLY A 17 -11.32 8.03 -6.01
CA GLY A 17 -10.50 8.17 -4.80
C GLY A 17 -9.00 8.06 -5.10
N ALA A 18 -8.21 8.22 -4.04
CA ALA A 18 -6.76 8.08 -4.12
C ALA A 18 -6.25 7.06 -3.10
N LEU A 19 -5.04 6.53 -3.36
CA LEU A 19 -4.30 5.73 -2.39
C LEU A 19 -3.10 6.52 -1.89
N LEU A 20 -2.77 6.38 -0.61
CA LEU A 20 -1.50 6.83 -0.02
C LEU A 20 -0.81 5.63 0.62
N ILE A 21 0.25 5.18 -0.02
CA ILE A 21 0.98 3.95 0.30
C ILE A 21 2.27 4.32 0.99
N ILE A 22 2.38 4.07 2.31
CA ILE A 22 3.44 4.58 3.16
C ILE A 22 4.43 3.47 3.48
N GLY A 23 5.73 3.74 3.30
CA GLY A 23 6.81 2.79 3.50
C GLY A 23 7.08 2.38 4.96
N GLY A 24 6.40 3.01 5.90
CA GLY A 24 6.55 2.78 7.34
C GLY A 24 7.41 3.84 8.02
N ALA A 25 7.46 3.79 9.35
CA ALA A 25 8.23 4.71 10.19
C ALA A 25 8.03 6.19 9.82
N GLU A 26 6.83 6.53 9.34
CA GLU A 26 6.46 7.93 9.09
C GLU A 26 6.47 8.72 10.40
N ASP A 27 6.95 9.96 10.35
CA ASP A 27 6.99 10.85 11.50
C ASP A 27 5.57 11.10 12.02
N ARG A 28 5.34 10.81 13.30
CA ARG A 28 4.05 10.93 14.01
C ARG A 28 4.04 11.94 15.14
N GLU A 29 5.20 12.38 15.57
CA GLU A 29 5.35 13.37 16.62
C GLU A 29 5.92 14.67 16.05
N GLU A 30 5.63 15.79 16.73
CA GLU A 30 6.39 17.03 16.53
C GLU A 30 7.85 16.82 17.05
N SER A 31 8.56 15.87 16.47
CA SER A 31 9.98 15.72 16.72
C SER A 31 10.64 16.92 16.06
N LEU A 32 10.96 17.90 16.90
CA LEU A 32 11.83 19.00 16.55
C LEU A 32 13.23 18.40 16.34
N LYS A 33 13.48 17.79 15.20
CA LYS A 33 14.85 17.54 14.76
C LYS A 33 15.37 18.92 14.34
N GLU A 34 16.38 19.40 15.08
CA GLU A 34 17.17 20.53 14.63
C GLU A 34 17.98 20.01 13.44
N ASP A 35 17.82 20.63 12.27
CA ASP A 35 18.77 20.44 11.18
C ASP A 35 20.14 21.01 11.57
N ASP A 36 21.18 20.70 10.78
CA ASP A 36 22.55 21.22 11.01
C ASP A 36 22.61 22.74 11.02
N ASP A 37 21.58 23.44 10.56
CA ASP A 37 21.45 24.91 10.56
C ASP A 37 20.57 25.44 11.72
N GLY A 38 20.12 24.58 12.66
CA GLY A 38 19.33 24.95 13.84
C GLY A 38 17.87 25.34 13.53
N LYS A 39 17.34 25.01 12.35
CA LYS A 39 15.93 25.18 12.01
C LYS A 39 15.14 23.98 12.48
N LYS A 40 14.09 24.25 13.23
CA LYS A 40 13.11 23.26 13.68
C LYS A 40 12.09 23.03 12.56
N GLU A 41 12.29 22.03 11.71
CA GLU A 41 11.28 21.63 10.74
C GLU A 41 10.32 20.60 11.35
N LYS A 42 9.01 20.83 11.17
CA LYS A 42 7.99 19.83 11.45
C LYS A 42 8.01 18.77 10.35
N HIS A 43 8.33 17.52 10.69
CA HIS A 43 8.40 16.42 9.72
C HIS A 43 7.14 15.55 9.69
N LEU A 44 5.94 16.17 9.71
CA LEU A 44 4.68 15.44 9.54
C LEU A 44 4.21 15.38 8.07
N GLU A 45 5.11 15.54 7.12
CA GLU A 45 4.78 15.74 5.70
C GLU A 45 3.84 14.66 5.13
N VAL A 46 4.10 13.38 5.44
CA VAL A 46 3.28 12.28 4.92
C VAL A 46 1.84 12.37 5.46
N LEU A 47 1.67 12.68 6.76
CA LEU A 47 0.35 12.84 7.38
C LEU A 47 -0.34 14.14 6.96
N GLU A 48 0.41 15.23 6.77
CA GLU A 48 -0.11 16.47 6.17
C GLU A 48 -0.63 16.23 4.76
N GLN A 49 0.10 15.44 3.97
CA GLN A 49 -0.32 15.13 2.61
C GLN A 49 -1.57 14.24 2.60
N PHE A 50 -1.70 13.30 3.56
CA PHE A 50 -2.94 12.56 3.75
C PHE A 50 -4.12 13.52 3.93
N LEU A 51 -4.01 14.47 4.83
CA LEU A 51 -5.08 15.44 5.11
C LEU A 51 -5.40 16.32 3.88
N LYS A 52 -4.39 16.79 3.17
CA LYS A 52 -4.58 17.56 1.92
C LYS A 52 -5.32 16.76 0.85
N LEU A 53 -5.10 15.45 0.76
CA LEU A 53 -5.76 14.58 -0.20
C LEU A 53 -7.24 14.32 0.12
N THR A 54 -7.68 14.50 1.37
CA THR A 54 -9.10 14.36 1.73
C THR A 54 -9.97 15.48 1.18
N THR A 55 -9.40 16.62 0.81
CA THR A 55 -10.07 17.83 0.27
C THR A 55 -11.17 18.42 1.17
N ALA A 56 -11.38 17.88 2.37
CA ALA A 56 -12.38 18.33 3.33
C ALA A 56 -11.78 19.36 4.30
N SER A 57 -12.57 20.37 4.68
CA SER A 57 -12.17 21.39 5.68
C SER A 57 -12.11 20.82 7.09
N GLU A 58 -12.93 19.82 7.38
CA GLU A 58 -12.98 19.09 8.65
C GLU A 58 -13.06 17.59 8.34
N PRO A 59 -11.91 16.94 8.06
CA PRO A 59 -11.88 15.54 7.63
C PRO A 59 -12.40 14.58 8.70
N LEU A 60 -13.20 13.60 8.28
CA LEU A 60 -13.57 12.42 9.07
C LEU A 60 -12.64 11.29 8.72
N ILE A 61 -11.83 10.83 9.67
CA ILE A 61 -10.78 9.83 9.46
C ILE A 61 -11.05 8.58 10.30
N GLU A 62 -11.06 7.41 9.66
CA GLU A 62 -11.14 6.12 10.34
C GLU A 62 -9.76 5.48 10.42
N ILE A 63 -9.24 5.29 11.64
CA ILE A 63 -7.98 4.58 11.88
C ILE A 63 -8.27 3.10 12.14
N VAL A 64 -7.75 2.23 11.28
CA VAL A 64 -7.91 0.78 11.38
C VAL A 64 -6.62 0.18 11.95
N THR A 65 -6.68 -0.35 13.18
CA THR A 65 -5.51 -0.86 13.92
C THR A 65 -5.44 -2.38 13.98
N THR A 66 -6.23 -3.10 13.19
CA THR A 66 -6.30 -4.58 13.19
C THR A 66 -4.94 -5.26 12.97
N ALA A 67 -4.03 -4.62 12.22
CA ALA A 67 -2.68 -5.13 12.01
C ALA A 67 -1.78 -4.99 13.25
N SER A 68 -2.09 -4.07 14.16
CA SER A 68 -1.15 -3.66 15.22
C SER A 68 -0.61 -4.85 16.01
N SER A 69 0.71 -4.86 16.22
CA SER A 69 1.41 -5.76 17.15
C SER A 69 1.55 -5.16 18.55
N GLU A 70 1.33 -3.85 18.69
CA GLU A 70 1.24 -3.11 19.94
C GLU A 70 -0.22 -3.03 20.39
N ASP A 71 -0.48 -2.39 21.54
CA ASP A 71 -1.84 -2.09 21.97
C ASP A 71 -2.58 -1.28 20.91
N PRO A 72 -3.73 -1.75 20.41
CA PRO A 72 -4.46 -1.07 19.34
C PRO A 72 -4.96 0.31 19.73
N GLY A 73 -5.31 0.51 21.02
CA GLY A 73 -5.76 1.78 21.56
C GLY A 73 -4.62 2.80 21.62
N GLU A 74 -3.44 2.39 22.04
CA GLU A 74 -2.24 3.26 22.04
C GLU A 74 -1.85 3.64 20.61
N THR A 75 -1.87 2.68 19.68
CA THR A 75 -1.61 2.94 18.26
C THR A 75 -2.58 3.97 17.71
N TYR A 76 -3.88 3.80 17.99
CA TYR A 76 -4.92 4.76 17.60
C TYR A 76 -4.65 6.15 18.20
N LEU A 77 -4.36 6.25 19.50
CA LEU A 77 -4.15 7.53 20.17
C LEU A 77 -2.93 8.29 19.61
N LYS A 78 -1.87 7.59 19.24
CA LYS A 78 -0.68 8.18 18.58
C LYS A 78 -1.10 8.85 17.26
N TYR A 79 -1.82 8.14 16.37
CA TYR A 79 -2.29 8.72 15.10
C TYR A 79 -3.29 9.84 15.30
N LYS A 80 -4.26 9.68 16.22
CA LYS A 80 -5.22 10.70 16.55
C LYS A 80 -4.54 12.01 16.94
N LYS A 81 -3.58 11.93 17.88
CA LYS A 81 -2.81 13.10 18.31
C LYS A 81 -2.07 13.76 17.14
N SER A 82 -1.45 12.96 16.26
CA SER A 82 -0.74 13.50 15.11
C SER A 82 -1.68 14.21 14.13
N PHE A 83 -2.82 13.62 13.77
CA PHE A 83 -3.78 14.25 12.85
C PHE A 83 -4.41 15.51 13.47
N GLU A 84 -4.83 15.46 14.73
CA GLU A 84 -5.43 16.61 15.43
C GLU A 84 -4.42 17.75 15.67
N SER A 85 -3.10 17.48 15.67
CA SER A 85 -2.08 18.53 15.73
C SER A 85 -1.90 19.29 14.42
N ILE A 86 -2.29 18.67 13.27
CA ILE A 86 -2.15 19.27 11.95
C ILE A 86 -3.37 20.10 11.57
N CYS A 87 -4.58 19.58 11.82
CA CYS A 87 -5.81 20.29 11.47
C CYS A 87 -6.98 19.95 12.41
N ASN A 88 -8.06 20.72 12.29
CA ASN A 88 -9.33 20.37 12.93
C ASN A 88 -9.94 19.19 12.14
N CYS A 89 -9.89 17.99 12.70
CA CYS A 89 -10.42 16.77 12.10
C CYS A 89 -11.09 15.87 13.16
N ILE A 90 -11.98 15.00 12.72
CA ILE A 90 -12.61 13.99 13.56
C ILE A 90 -11.94 12.66 13.27
N VAL A 91 -11.26 12.09 14.27
CA VAL A 91 -10.53 10.82 14.15
C VAL A 91 -11.23 9.76 14.98
N SER A 92 -11.63 8.70 14.33
CA SER A 92 -12.34 7.56 14.91
C SER A 92 -11.53 6.27 14.80
N HIS A 93 -11.86 5.29 15.64
CA HIS A 93 -11.13 4.03 15.76
C HIS A 93 -11.96 2.84 15.27
N ILE A 94 -11.34 1.98 14.48
CA ILE A 94 -11.84 0.67 14.09
C ILE A 94 -10.77 -0.37 14.45
N HIS A 95 -11.18 -1.37 15.24
CA HIS A 95 -10.34 -2.51 15.57
C HIS A 95 -11.18 -3.78 15.65
N HIS A 96 -10.69 -4.85 15.04
CA HIS A 96 -11.26 -6.19 15.14
C HIS A 96 -10.11 -7.20 15.23
N ASP A 97 -10.15 -8.08 16.22
CA ASP A 97 -9.14 -9.13 16.40
C ASP A 97 -9.36 -10.32 15.45
N CYS A 98 -10.60 -10.55 15.07
CA CYS A 98 -11.00 -11.63 14.18
C CYS A 98 -12.20 -11.25 13.30
N ARG A 99 -12.42 -12.06 12.27
CA ARG A 99 -13.46 -11.83 11.26
C ARG A 99 -14.88 -11.81 11.83
N GLU A 100 -15.14 -12.62 12.84
CA GLU A 100 -16.43 -12.75 13.50
C GLU A 100 -16.87 -11.49 14.24
N GLN A 101 -15.90 -10.66 14.62
CA GLN A 101 -16.17 -9.36 15.28
C GLN A 101 -16.56 -8.27 14.30
N VAL A 102 -16.37 -8.46 12.98
CA VAL A 102 -16.64 -7.41 11.99
C VAL A 102 -18.15 -7.18 11.90
N SER A 103 -18.65 -6.26 12.72
CA SER A 103 -20.03 -5.80 12.73
C SER A 103 -20.10 -4.39 12.18
N LEU A 104 -21.00 -4.15 11.23
CA LEU A 104 -21.20 -2.83 10.64
C LEU A 104 -22.28 -2.01 11.36
N GLU A 105 -22.94 -2.54 12.37
CA GLU A 105 -24.06 -1.88 13.05
C GLU A 105 -23.71 -0.47 13.52
N HIS A 106 -22.49 -0.31 14.09
CA HIS A 106 -22.02 0.96 14.64
C HIS A 106 -21.06 1.74 13.74
N ILE A 107 -20.49 1.09 12.71
CA ILE A 107 -19.46 1.72 11.85
C ILE A 107 -19.93 2.01 10.43
N ARG A 108 -21.07 1.44 10.00
CA ARG A 108 -21.58 1.61 8.61
C ARG A 108 -21.78 3.07 8.24
N GLN A 109 -22.39 3.86 9.13
CA GLN A 109 -22.63 5.28 8.87
C GLN A 109 -21.31 6.05 8.83
N ARG A 110 -20.41 5.79 9.77
CA ARG A 110 -19.06 6.39 9.80
C ARG A 110 -18.30 6.10 8.52
N LEU A 111 -18.32 4.84 8.05
CA LEU A 111 -17.67 4.45 6.79
C LEU A 111 -18.28 5.15 5.57
N LYS A 112 -19.57 5.49 5.60
CA LYS A 112 -20.22 6.26 4.53
C LYS A 112 -19.86 7.74 4.54
N GLU A 113 -19.52 8.29 5.68
CA GLU A 113 -19.20 9.71 5.89
C GLU A 113 -17.68 9.96 5.90
N ALA A 114 -16.87 8.94 6.10
CA ALA A 114 -15.42 9.07 6.17
C ALA A 114 -14.84 9.71 4.90
N HIS A 115 -13.88 10.60 5.07
CA HIS A 115 -13.09 11.19 4.00
C HIS A 115 -11.79 10.41 3.78
N GLY A 116 -11.31 9.70 4.81
CA GLY A 116 -10.14 8.84 4.73
C GLY A 116 -10.24 7.62 5.63
N VAL A 117 -9.67 6.50 5.17
CA VAL A 117 -9.47 5.27 5.95
C VAL A 117 -7.98 5.00 5.97
N PHE A 118 -7.41 4.89 7.17
CA PHE A 118 -5.98 4.73 7.39
C PHE A 118 -5.70 3.39 8.09
N PHE A 119 -5.01 2.47 7.41
CA PHE A 119 -4.58 1.18 7.95
C PHE A 119 -3.20 1.30 8.61
N SER A 120 -3.12 0.99 9.90
CA SER A 120 -1.84 0.99 10.64
C SER A 120 -0.92 -0.16 10.23
N GLY A 121 0.34 -0.05 10.66
CA GLY A 121 1.34 -1.12 10.53
C GLY A 121 1.11 -2.29 11.50
N GLY A 122 1.89 -3.37 11.32
CA GLY A 122 1.88 -4.59 12.10
C GLY A 122 1.95 -5.84 11.23
N ASP A 123 0.90 -6.67 11.25
CA ASP A 123 0.79 -7.89 10.45
C ASP A 123 -0.28 -7.76 9.36
N GLN A 124 0.15 -7.75 8.10
CA GLN A 124 -0.72 -7.63 6.94
C GLN A 124 -1.69 -8.81 6.76
N LEU A 125 -1.33 -10.02 7.23
CA LEU A 125 -2.23 -11.17 7.19
C LEU A 125 -3.45 -10.97 8.07
N LYS A 126 -3.32 -10.28 9.21
CA LYS A 126 -4.47 -9.93 10.05
C LYS A 126 -5.47 -9.07 9.29
N ILE A 127 -4.99 -8.05 8.56
CA ILE A 127 -5.86 -7.17 7.76
C ILE A 127 -6.65 -7.99 6.75
N THR A 128 -5.95 -8.82 5.97
CA THR A 128 -6.59 -9.59 4.89
C THR A 128 -7.50 -10.69 5.40
N SER A 129 -7.13 -11.38 6.49
CA SER A 129 -7.96 -12.44 7.08
C SER A 129 -9.23 -11.90 7.74
N VAL A 130 -9.14 -10.74 8.36
CA VAL A 130 -10.29 -10.10 9.04
C VAL A 130 -11.22 -9.45 8.02
N TYR A 131 -10.70 -8.65 7.09
CA TYR A 131 -11.54 -7.83 6.21
C TYR A 131 -11.76 -8.39 4.81
N GLY A 132 -10.94 -9.33 4.34
CA GLY A 132 -11.07 -9.90 2.99
C GLY A 132 -12.46 -10.47 2.73
N GLY A 133 -13.16 -10.00 1.68
CA GLY A 133 -14.50 -10.44 1.30
C GLY A 133 -15.61 -10.06 2.31
N THR A 134 -15.40 -9.11 3.21
CA THR A 134 -16.45 -8.60 4.10
C THR A 134 -17.17 -7.41 3.48
N GLU A 135 -18.35 -7.08 4.02
CA GLU A 135 -19.08 -5.87 3.65
C GLU A 135 -18.30 -4.60 3.99
N PHE A 136 -17.49 -4.60 5.06
CA PHE A 136 -16.57 -3.52 5.39
C PHE A 136 -15.68 -3.18 4.17
N LEU A 137 -14.98 -4.19 3.65
CA LEU A 137 -14.11 -4.00 2.49
C LEU A 137 -14.90 -3.58 1.24
N SER A 138 -16.09 -4.14 1.03
CA SER A 138 -16.95 -3.79 -0.10
C SER A 138 -17.34 -2.30 -0.07
N ILE A 139 -17.74 -1.77 1.09
CA ILE A 139 -18.11 -0.35 1.24
C ILE A 139 -16.93 0.56 0.89
N ILE A 140 -15.78 0.34 1.49
CA ILE A 140 -14.61 1.22 1.25
C ILE A 140 -14.09 1.10 -0.19
N LYS A 141 -14.15 -0.11 -0.81
CA LYS A 141 -13.80 -0.28 -2.23
C LYS A 141 -14.77 0.47 -3.15
N GLN A 142 -16.08 0.36 -2.91
CA GLN A 142 -17.07 1.09 -3.70
C GLN A 142 -16.86 2.59 -3.61
N ARG A 143 -16.61 3.11 -2.40
CA ARG A 143 -16.35 4.53 -2.19
C ARG A 143 -15.03 4.99 -2.82
N TYR A 144 -13.98 4.14 -2.76
CA TYR A 144 -12.72 4.42 -3.46
C TYR A 144 -12.91 4.50 -4.97
N ILE A 145 -13.72 3.61 -5.54
CA ILE A 145 -13.93 3.56 -7.00
C ILE A 145 -14.83 4.70 -7.48
N TYR A 146 -15.94 4.94 -6.80
CA TYR A 146 -16.99 5.84 -7.31
C TYR A 146 -17.10 7.18 -6.59
N GLU A 147 -16.38 7.36 -5.48
CA GLU A 147 -16.37 8.56 -4.66
C GLU A 147 -14.93 9.00 -4.37
N GLN A 148 -14.74 10.16 -3.74
CA GLN A 148 -13.40 10.67 -3.42
C GLN A 148 -12.89 10.16 -2.06
N LEU A 149 -13.02 8.86 -1.76
CA LEU A 149 -12.49 8.29 -0.54
C LEU A 149 -10.97 8.10 -0.67
N LEU A 150 -10.22 8.65 0.29
CA LEU A 150 -8.79 8.37 0.44
C LEU A 150 -8.59 7.08 1.23
N ILE A 151 -7.84 6.14 0.67
CA ILE A 151 -7.36 4.95 1.40
C ILE A 151 -5.87 5.09 1.62
N ALA A 152 -5.45 5.03 2.88
CA ALA A 152 -4.03 5.05 3.23
C ALA A 152 -3.64 3.81 4.03
N GLY A 153 -2.38 3.44 3.96
CA GLY A 153 -1.81 2.41 4.80
C GLY A 153 -0.31 2.58 4.97
N THR A 154 0.16 2.24 6.14
CA THR A 154 1.58 2.28 6.47
C THR A 154 2.11 0.88 6.75
N SER A 155 3.33 0.59 6.29
CA SER A 155 4.00 -0.71 6.52
C SER A 155 3.08 -1.88 6.13
N ALA A 156 2.65 -2.72 7.07
CA ALA A 156 1.71 -3.82 6.82
C ALA A 156 0.38 -3.34 6.19
N GLY A 157 -0.14 -2.17 6.61
CA GLY A 157 -1.31 -1.56 6.01
C GLY A 157 -1.12 -1.21 4.54
N ALA A 158 0.07 -0.73 4.16
CA ALA A 158 0.43 -0.46 2.77
C ALA A 158 0.54 -1.75 1.94
N MET A 159 1.24 -2.76 2.49
CA MET A 159 1.40 -4.06 1.83
C MET A 159 0.05 -4.75 1.58
N ALA A 160 -0.89 -4.64 2.54
CA ALA A 160 -2.22 -5.22 2.41
C ALA A 160 -3.06 -4.63 1.27
N MET A 161 -2.74 -3.43 0.77
CA MET A 161 -3.49 -2.80 -0.34
C MET A 161 -3.24 -3.45 -1.69
N SER A 162 -2.11 -4.15 -1.86
CA SER A 162 -1.63 -4.68 -3.14
C SER A 162 -1.93 -6.16 -3.34
N THR A 163 -1.99 -6.58 -4.60
CA THR A 163 -2.03 -7.99 -5.00
C THR A 163 -1.11 -8.17 -6.20
N PRO A 164 -0.08 -9.06 -6.09
CA PRO A 164 0.23 -9.98 -4.97
C PRO A 164 0.72 -9.25 -3.70
N MET A 165 0.50 -9.84 -2.52
CA MET A 165 0.95 -9.34 -1.23
C MET A 165 1.97 -10.31 -0.61
N ILE A 166 3.19 -9.85 -0.32
CA ILE A 166 4.20 -10.64 0.39
C ILE A 166 3.80 -10.77 1.87
N TYR A 167 3.87 -12.00 2.42
CA TYR A 167 3.60 -12.21 3.84
C TYR A 167 4.72 -12.95 4.59
N ALA A 168 5.63 -13.63 3.88
CA ALA A 168 6.79 -14.32 4.46
C ALA A 168 7.95 -14.38 3.46
N GLY A 169 9.13 -14.67 3.97
CA GLY A 169 10.40 -14.68 3.22
C GLY A 169 11.26 -13.50 3.66
N VAL A 170 12.04 -13.72 4.71
CA VAL A 170 13.01 -12.74 5.26
C VAL A 170 14.34 -13.42 5.54
N GLY A 171 15.42 -12.67 5.53
CA GLY A 171 16.77 -13.16 5.78
C GLY A 171 17.24 -14.15 4.70
N ARG A 172 17.67 -15.35 5.10
CA ARG A 172 18.17 -16.35 4.14
C ARG A 172 17.12 -16.81 3.13
N ASP A 173 15.84 -16.87 3.55
CA ASP A 173 14.74 -17.32 2.68
C ASP A 173 14.54 -16.42 1.47
N GLU A 174 14.86 -15.14 1.57
CA GLU A 174 14.79 -14.20 0.43
C GLU A 174 15.70 -14.61 -0.73
N MET A 175 16.83 -15.26 -0.42
CA MET A 175 17.84 -15.64 -1.39
C MET A 175 17.60 -17.02 -2.00
N ILE A 176 16.67 -17.82 -1.44
CA ILE A 176 16.36 -19.16 -1.94
C ILE A 176 15.19 -19.07 -2.91
N ALA A 177 15.37 -19.57 -4.13
CA ALA A 177 14.35 -19.57 -5.16
C ALA A 177 13.05 -20.26 -4.67
N GLY A 178 11.91 -19.56 -4.76
CA GLY A 178 10.59 -20.06 -4.36
C GLY A 178 10.25 -19.96 -2.87
N ASN A 179 11.12 -19.42 -2.01
CA ASN A 179 10.87 -19.34 -0.58
C ASN A 179 10.08 -18.09 -0.15
N VAL A 180 10.04 -17.03 -0.95
CA VAL A 180 9.19 -15.89 -0.68
C VAL A 180 7.74 -16.26 -0.89
N LYS A 181 6.90 -16.02 0.12
CA LYS A 181 5.49 -16.39 0.11
C LYS A 181 4.60 -15.18 -0.15
N VAL A 182 3.68 -15.34 -1.06
CA VAL A 182 2.69 -14.33 -1.45
C VAL A 182 1.27 -14.85 -1.31
N THR A 183 0.35 -13.93 -1.10
CA THR A 183 -1.09 -14.19 -1.08
C THR A 183 -1.83 -13.00 -1.70
N MET A 184 -3.15 -13.07 -1.74
CA MET A 184 -3.98 -11.93 -2.16
C MET A 184 -4.08 -10.91 -1.04
N GLY A 185 -3.89 -9.64 -1.38
CA GLY A 185 -4.19 -8.52 -0.48
C GLY A 185 -5.63 -8.04 -0.58
N LEU A 186 -5.88 -6.79 -0.23
CA LEU A 186 -7.20 -6.17 -0.33
C LEU A 186 -7.54 -5.70 -1.76
N GLU A 187 -6.61 -5.83 -2.71
CA GLU A 187 -6.80 -5.53 -4.15
C GLU A 187 -7.22 -4.09 -4.48
N PHE A 188 -6.76 -3.10 -3.74
CA PHE A 188 -6.82 -1.70 -4.18
C PHE A 188 -5.88 -1.44 -5.35
N LEU A 189 -4.72 -2.12 -5.36
CA LEU A 189 -3.79 -2.20 -6.48
C LEU A 189 -3.69 -3.65 -6.96
N LYS A 190 -4.03 -3.89 -8.22
CA LYS A 190 -3.87 -5.18 -8.89
C LYS A 190 -2.62 -5.16 -9.76
N ASP A 191 -1.98 -6.32 -9.88
CA ASP A 191 -0.72 -6.49 -10.62
C ASP A 191 0.41 -5.56 -10.12
N VAL A 192 0.35 -5.22 -8.84
CA VAL A 192 1.36 -4.44 -8.11
C VAL A 192 1.68 -5.16 -6.81
N CYS A 193 2.96 -5.42 -6.55
CA CYS A 193 3.43 -5.91 -5.26
C CYS A 193 4.06 -4.75 -4.50
N VAL A 194 3.47 -4.37 -3.38
CA VAL A 194 4.02 -3.34 -2.50
C VAL A 194 4.87 -3.98 -1.41
N ASP A 195 6.06 -3.42 -1.16
CA ASP A 195 6.89 -3.75 -0.01
C ASP A 195 7.42 -2.46 0.65
N THR A 196 7.62 -2.51 1.95
CA THR A 196 7.87 -1.35 2.81
C THR A 196 9.17 -1.51 3.60
N HIS A 197 9.68 -0.43 4.23
CA HIS A 197 11.01 -0.45 4.85
C HIS A 197 12.07 -1.02 3.90
N PHE A 198 11.95 -0.66 2.62
CA PHE A 198 12.50 -1.44 1.53
C PHE A 198 14.01 -1.42 1.50
N VAL A 199 14.60 -0.24 1.63
CA VAL A 199 16.06 -0.06 1.68
C VAL A 199 16.59 -0.47 3.04
N ASP A 200 15.94 0.00 4.12
CA ASP A 200 16.39 -0.22 5.51
C ASP A 200 16.49 -1.70 5.86
N ARG A 201 15.62 -2.53 5.30
CA ARG A 201 15.60 -3.99 5.57
C ARG A 201 16.15 -4.82 4.41
N GLY A 202 16.73 -4.20 3.38
CA GLY A 202 17.38 -4.89 2.26
C GLY A 202 16.45 -5.76 1.40
N ARG A 203 15.18 -5.39 1.24
CA ARG A 203 14.09 -6.23 0.69
C ARG A 203 14.08 -6.41 -0.82
N PHE A 204 15.13 -5.93 -1.51
CA PHE A 204 15.23 -5.98 -2.96
C PHE A 204 15.14 -7.42 -3.52
N VAL A 205 15.86 -8.36 -2.90
CA VAL A 205 15.95 -9.75 -3.43
C VAL A 205 14.60 -10.44 -3.35
N ARG A 206 13.85 -10.28 -2.25
CA ARG A 206 12.52 -10.90 -2.12
C ARG A 206 11.53 -10.32 -3.12
N MET A 207 11.57 -9.00 -3.35
CA MET A 207 10.72 -8.36 -4.36
C MET A 207 11.07 -8.86 -5.77
N ALA A 208 12.37 -8.91 -6.11
CA ALA A 208 12.83 -9.42 -7.38
C ALA A 208 12.32 -10.85 -7.64
N GLN A 209 12.35 -11.72 -6.62
CA GLN A 209 11.81 -13.07 -6.70
C GLN A 209 10.32 -13.10 -7.01
N VAL A 210 9.51 -12.29 -6.29
CA VAL A 210 8.06 -12.22 -6.49
C VAL A 210 7.71 -11.75 -7.88
N ILE A 211 8.38 -10.67 -8.34
CA ILE A 211 8.10 -10.09 -9.66
C ILE A 211 8.58 -10.99 -10.79
N ALA A 212 9.69 -11.71 -10.62
CA ALA A 212 10.12 -12.71 -11.62
C ALA A 212 9.20 -13.94 -11.68
N THR A 213 8.52 -14.27 -10.59
CA THR A 213 7.50 -15.33 -10.56
C THR A 213 6.17 -14.88 -11.21
N ASN A 214 5.87 -13.59 -11.13
CA ASN A 214 4.66 -12.98 -11.71
C ASN A 214 5.06 -11.77 -12.58
N PRO A 215 5.59 -11.98 -13.79
CA PRO A 215 6.14 -10.89 -14.61
C PRO A 215 5.09 -9.90 -15.16
N SER A 216 3.81 -10.21 -15.06
CA SER A 216 2.73 -9.25 -15.34
C SER A 216 2.60 -8.17 -14.27
N SER A 217 3.15 -8.42 -13.09
CA SER A 217 3.12 -7.47 -11.97
C SER A 217 4.39 -6.62 -11.94
N ILE A 218 4.29 -5.44 -11.31
CA ILE A 218 5.44 -4.63 -10.93
C ILE A 218 5.65 -4.63 -9.41
N GLY A 219 6.89 -4.50 -8.98
CA GLY A 219 7.25 -4.29 -7.57
C GLY A 219 7.36 -2.80 -7.26
N VAL A 220 6.80 -2.38 -6.13
CA VAL A 220 6.93 -1.02 -5.59
C VAL A 220 7.49 -1.12 -4.17
N GLY A 221 8.79 -0.94 -4.03
CA GLY A 221 9.49 -0.88 -2.75
C GLY A 221 9.54 0.56 -2.24
N ILE A 222 9.06 0.81 -1.02
CA ILE A 222 8.96 2.16 -0.47
C ILE A 222 9.80 2.24 0.81
N GLU A 223 10.67 3.25 0.89
CA GLU A 223 11.51 3.52 2.04
C GLU A 223 10.73 4.11 3.21
N GLU A 224 11.34 4.11 4.41
CA GLU A 224 10.76 4.72 5.61
C GLU A 224 10.53 6.23 5.41
N ASN A 225 9.56 6.78 6.11
CA ASN A 225 9.13 8.18 6.02
C ASN A 225 8.92 8.70 4.58
N THR A 226 8.48 7.80 3.71
CA THR A 226 8.26 8.02 2.28
C THR A 226 6.92 7.40 1.91
N ALA A 227 6.22 8.00 0.95
CA ALA A 227 4.97 7.44 0.46
C ALA A 227 4.82 7.61 -1.05
N VAL A 228 3.97 6.78 -1.62
CA VAL A 228 3.51 6.88 -3.01
C VAL A 228 2.02 7.20 -3.02
N ILE A 229 1.67 8.33 -3.64
CA ILE A 229 0.29 8.69 -3.91
C ILE A 229 -0.10 8.04 -5.24
N VAL A 230 -1.21 7.30 -5.28
CA VAL A 230 -1.74 6.75 -6.53
C VAL A 230 -3.10 7.38 -6.81
N ARG A 231 -3.22 8.04 -7.96
CA ARG A 231 -4.46 8.62 -8.50
C ARG A 231 -4.87 7.88 -9.76
N ASN A 232 -6.17 7.91 -10.04
CA ASN A 232 -6.74 7.27 -11.25
C ASN A 232 -6.37 5.77 -11.38
N GLY A 233 -5.96 5.15 -10.28
CA GLY A 233 -5.53 3.75 -10.21
C GLY A 233 -4.14 3.47 -10.79
N VAL A 234 -3.49 4.43 -11.48
CA VAL A 234 -2.22 4.22 -12.21
C VAL A 234 -1.19 5.33 -12.06
N GLU A 235 -1.59 6.54 -11.72
CA GLU A 235 -0.68 7.69 -11.62
C GLU A 235 -0.01 7.71 -10.26
N ALA A 236 1.22 7.22 -10.16
CA ALA A 236 2.03 7.21 -8.96
C ALA A 236 2.89 8.48 -8.85
N GLU A 237 2.98 9.06 -7.65
CA GLU A 237 3.83 10.22 -7.33
C GLU A 237 4.50 10.00 -5.97
N VAL A 238 5.81 10.17 -5.88
CA VAL A 238 6.59 9.96 -4.65
C VAL A 238 6.62 11.22 -3.80
N ILE A 239 6.39 11.05 -2.49
CA ILE A 239 6.52 12.11 -1.48
C ILE A 239 7.32 11.61 -0.28
N GLY A 240 7.77 12.52 0.57
CA GLY A 240 8.58 12.21 1.75
C GLY A 240 10.08 12.35 1.50
N ASN A 241 10.90 11.76 2.36
CA ASN A 241 12.33 12.05 2.43
C ASN A 241 13.23 10.99 1.77
N GLY A 242 12.70 9.80 1.50
CA GLY A 242 13.43 8.69 0.88
C GLY A 242 13.04 8.48 -0.58
N VAL A 243 13.15 7.24 -1.03
CA VAL A 243 12.91 6.84 -2.42
C VAL A 243 11.83 5.76 -2.52
N ALA A 244 11.19 5.69 -3.69
CA ALA A 244 10.44 4.52 -4.13
C ALA A 244 11.23 3.81 -5.22
N ILE A 245 11.32 2.48 -5.13
CA ILE A 245 12.04 1.64 -6.10
C ILE A 245 11.02 0.80 -6.85
N ILE A 246 10.96 0.99 -8.17
CA ILE A 246 10.10 0.19 -9.04
C ILE A 246 10.91 -0.93 -9.65
N ILE A 247 10.40 -2.17 -9.59
CA ILE A 247 11.02 -3.36 -10.19
C ILE A 247 10.05 -3.96 -11.20
N ASP A 248 10.53 -4.10 -12.44
CA ASP A 248 9.81 -4.67 -13.56
C ASP A 248 10.58 -5.87 -14.13
N ALA A 249 9.93 -7.02 -14.22
CA ALA A 249 10.51 -8.25 -14.72
C ALA A 249 9.97 -8.66 -16.10
N ARG A 250 9.20 -7.84 -16.80
CA ARG A 250 8.62 -8.20 -18.11
C ARG A 250 9.66 -8.59 -19.15
N ASN A 251 10.87 -8.04 -19.05
CA ASN A 251 12.01 -8.36 -19.89
C ASN A 251 13.02 -9.30 -19.22
N SER A 252 12.70 -9.86 -18.07
CA SER A 252 13.60 -10.74 -17.33
C SER A 252 13.84 -12.07 -18.07
N HIS A 253 15.00 -12.63 -17.88
CA HIS A 253 15.39 -13.91 -18.45
C HIS A 253 16.39 -14.63 -17.55
N GLY A 254 16.66 -15.93 -17.84
CA GLY A 254 17.62 -16.72 -17.08
C GLY A 254 17.29 -16.82 -15.60
N SER A 255 16.00 -16.89 -15.27
CA SER A 255 15.52 -17.03 -13.90
C SER A 255 15.36 -18.48 -13.49
N ASN A 256 15.69 -18.79 -12.24
CA ASN A 256 15.46 -20.10 -11.63
C ASN A 256 14.35 -20.09 -10.57
N VAL A 257 13.49 -19.07 -10.55
CA VAL A 257 12.44 -18.90 -9.54
C VAL A 257 11.45 -20.06 -9.45
N VAL A 258 11.34 -20.88 -10.50
CA VAL A 258 10.45 -22.06 -10.54
C VAL A 258 11.12 -23.36 -10.07
N ASN A 259 12.38 -23.32 -9.68
CA ASN A 259 13.13 -24.51 -9.24
C ASN A 259 12.99 -24.70 -7.72
N PHE A 260 11.78 -24.97 -7.27
CA PHE A 260 11.42 -24.99 -5.83
C PHE A 260 12.01 -26.15 -5.01
N ASN A 261 12.60 -27.18 -5.65
CA ASN A 261 12.99 -28.41 -4.96
C ASN A 261 14.47 -28.46 -4.56
N ASP A 262 15.29 -27.51 -5.00
CA ASP A 262 16.74 -27.67 -4.94
C ASP A 262 17.43 -26.77 -3.92
N GLU A 263 16.70 -25.97 -3.13
CA GLU A 263 17.25 -24.95 -2.21
C GLU A 263 18.34 -24.07 -2.87
N ASN A 264 18.23 -23.87 -4.20
CA ASN A 264 19.17 -23.09 -4.95
C ASN A 264 19.03 -21.59 -4.66
N LEU A 265 20.17 -20.92 -4.64
CA LEU A 265 20.16 -19.46 -4.58
C LEU A 265 19.50 -18.88 -5.83
N LEU A 266 18.75 -17.81 -5.62
CA LEU A 266 18.04 -17.09 -6.68
C LEU A 266 19.01 -16.58 -7.75
N SER A 267 18.66 -16.79 -9.00
CA SER A 267 19.32 -16.19 -10.17
C SER A 267 18.27 -15.55 -11.08
N ILE A 268 18.42 -14.28 -11.39
CA ILE A 268 17.55 -13.52 -12.29
C ILE A 268 18.41 -12.54 -13.08
N ARG A 269 18.09 -12.35 -14.36
CA ARG A 269 18.73 -11.37 -15.25
C ARG A 269 17.69 -10.51 -15.94
N GLY A 270 18.08 -9.29 -16.32
CA GLY A 270 17.23 -8.41 -17.13
C GLY A 270 16.09 -7.75 -16.36
N LEU A 271 16.19 -7.60 -15.03
CA LEU A 271 15.28 -6.76 -14.28
C LEU A 271 15.48 -5.29 -14.66
N GLN A 272 14.39 -4.60 -14.92
CA GLN A 272 14.38 -3.15 -15.06
C GLN A 272 14.07 -2.52 -13.69
N VAL A 273 14.89 -1.54 -13.28
CA VAL A 273 14.76 -0.89 -11.97
C VAL A 273 14.74 0.61 -12.14
N HIS A 274 13.75 1.27 -11.54
CA HIS A 274 13.69 2.73 -11.44
C HIS A 274 13.81 3.12 -9.97
N ILE A 275 14.58 4.16 -9.68
CA ILE A 275 14.68 4.78 -8.36
C ILE A 275 14.09 6.16 -8.49
N LEU A 276 13.01 6.40 -7.76
CA LEU A 276 12.21 7.61 -7.83
C LEU A 276 12.32 8.37 -6.52
N SER A 277 12.72 9.61 -6.58
CA SER A 277 12.77 10.52 -5.44
C SER A 277 11.51 11.40 -5.37
N ARG A 278 11.43 12.21 -4.34
CA ARG A 278 10.31 13.16 -4.11
C ARG A 278 9.95 13.95 -5.36
N GLY A 279 8.66 13.98 -5.68
CA GLY A 279 8.08 14.69 -6.83
C GLY A 279 8.15 13.93 -8.16
N GLU A 280 8.91 12.83 -8.22
CA GLU A 280 8.97 11.98 -9.40
C GLU A 280 7.66 11.21 -9.57
N LYS A 281 7.28 10.99 -10.83
CA LYS A 281 6.04 10.33 -11.23
C LYS A 281 6.31 9.07 -12.02
N TYR A 282 5.42 8.10 -11.87
CA TYR A 282 5.47 6.85 -12.59
C TYR A 282 4.04 6.42 -12.98
N THR A 283 3.86 6.00 -14.23
CA THR A 283 2.59 5.39 -14.65
C THR A 283 2.66 3.88 -14.47
N ILE A 284 1.84 3.34 -13.58
CA ILE A 284 1.70 1.90 -13.35
C ILE A 284 1.13 1.26 -14.62
N PRO A 285 1.84 0.32 -15.25
CA PRO A 285 1.36 -0.35 -16.46
C PRO A 285 0.08 -1.12 -16.19
N GLN A 286 -0.89 -1.05 -17.09
CA GLN A 286 -2.08 -1.89 -17.05
C GLN A 286 -1.88 -3.12 -17.93
N THR A 287 -2.26 -4.30 -17.42
CA THR A 287 -2.10 -5.60 -18.09
C THR A 287 -2.84 -5.72 -19.42
N ASN A 288 -3.77 -4.81 -19.72
CA ASN A 288 -4.57 -4.82 -20.94
C ASN A 288 -4.02 -3.96 -22.09
N GLU A 289 -2.91 -3.26 -21.91
CA GLU A 289 -2.29 -2.54 -23.02
C GLU A 289 -1.37 -3.45 -23.81
N PRO A 290 -1.58 -3.60 -25.15
CA PRO A 290 -0.63 -4.35 -25.98
C PRO A 290 0.72 -3.66 -25.91
N HIS A 291 1.75 -4.41 -25.60
CA HIS A 291 3.14 -3.92 -25.58
C HIS A 291 3.51 -3.30 -26.95
N LYS A 292 3.90 -2.04 -26.93
CA LYS A 292 4.46 -1.35 -28.10
C LYS A 292 5.92 -1.77 -28.31
#